data_6cbd0c426b610de23291db5fc35de6f5
#
_entry.id   6cbd0c426b610de23291db5fc35de6f5
#
_cell.length_a   1.000
_cell.length_b   1.000
_cell.length_c   1.000
_cell.angle_alpha   90.00
_cell.angle_beta   90.00
_cell.angle_gamma   90.00
#
_symmetry.space_group_name_H-M   'P 1'
#
loop_
_entity.id
_entity.type
_entity.pdbx_description
1 polymer ?
#
loop_
_entity_poly.entity_id
_entity_poly.type
_entity_poly.pdbx_seq_one_letter_code
_entity_poly.pdbx_strand_id
1 'polypeptide(L)'
;MKISVALAAYNGEKYIGEQIESILPQLGRDDEIVVSDDNPAGKTRAAVEFYSAYDGRVRYVEGTGEGVCRNFENAILNCSGDVIFLCDQDDVWLPNKVERVMKAIENGADVVLHDAMMTDGELNVTDESFFSLNGSKRGFVRNFLKNSYMGCCMAFRRDFEPAFMPFPKNLAMHDWWIGLNAELKGKVEFIYEPLIKHRCHGGNVTG
;
A
#
# COMPACT_ATOMS: atom_id res chain seq x y z
N MET A 1 11.33 15.20 -2.14
CA MET A 1 10.88 14.00 -2.90
C MET A 1 9.37 14.07 -3.02
N LYS A 2 8.84 13.82 -4.22
CA LYS A 2 7.41 13.71 -4.47
C LYS A 2 6.91 12.33 -4.03
N ILE A 3 5.72 12.29 -3.44
CA ILE A 3 5.08 11.04 -2.97
C ILE A 3 3.95 10.65 -3.91
N SER A 4 3.86 9.37 -4.24
CA SER A 4 2.67 8.77 -4.84
C SER A 4 2.12 7.67 -3.94
N VAL A 5 0.82 7.63 -3.76
CA VAL A 5 0.11 6.53 -3.14
C VAL A 5 -0.53 5.68 -4.23
N ALA A 6 -0.03 4.45 -4.42
CA ALA A 6 -0.58 3.45 -5.32
C ALA A 6 -1.69 2.68 -4.60
N LEU A 7 -2.93 3.10 -4.77
CA LEU A 7 -4.11 2.53 -4.14
C LEU A 7 -4.79 1.55 -5.10
N ALA A 8 -4.85 0.28 -4.72
CA ALA A 8 -5.58 -0.75 -5.47
C ALA A 8 -7.00 -0.90 -4.93
N ALA A 9 -7.99 -0.82 -5.83
CA ALA A 9 -9.40 -0.91 -5.49
C ALA A 9 -10.13 -1.97 -6.32
N TYR A 10 -11.14 -2.61 -5.69
CA TYR A 10 -12.11 -3.52 -6.30
C TYR A 10 -13.38 -3.54 -5.46
N ASN A 11 -14.49 -3.02 -5.98
CA ASN A 11 -15.77 -2.88 -5.24
C ASN A 11 -15.58 -2.14 -3.88
N GLY A 12 -14.75 -1.08 -3.87
CA GLY A 12 -14.28 -0.40 -2.68
C GLY A 12 -15.16 0.74 -2.19
N GLU A 13 -16.33 0.96 -2.80
CA GLU A 13 -17.19 2.12 -2.55
C GLU A 13 -17.58 2.34 -1.09
N LYS A 14 -17.54 1.28 -0.28
CA LYS A 14 -17.89 1.35 1.14
C LYS A 14 -16.82 2.02 2.00
N TYR A 15 -15.55 1.81 1.66
CA TYR A 15 -14.42 2.16 2.55
C TYR A 15 -13.46 3.19 1.96
N ILE A 16 -13.37 3.27 0.62
CA ILE A 16 -12.36 4.04 -0.08
C ILE A 16 -12.38 5.54 0.28
N GLY A 17 -13.54 6.06 0.64
CA GLY A 17 -13.67 7.46 1.10
C GLY A 17 -12.88 7.70 2.39
N GLU A 18 -13.10 6.87 3.40
CA GLU A 18 -12.41 6.95 4.69
C GLU A 18 -10.89 6.77 4.52
N GLN A 19 -10.48 5.86 3.63
CA GLN A 19 -9.08 5.66 3.29
C GLN A 19 -8.47 6.92 2.68
N ILE A 20 -9.08 7.52 1.65
CA ILE A 20 -8.60 8.76 1.01
C ILE A 20 -8.52 9.90 2.02
N GLU A 21 -9.53 10.07 2.88
CA GLU A 21 -9.56 11.11 3.92
C GLU A 21 -8.45 10.95 4.95
N SER A 22 -8.01 9.72 5.24
CA SER A 22 -6.89 9.46 6.16
C SER A 22 -5.52 9.78 5.54
N ILE A 23 -5.41 9.76 4.21
CA ILE A 23 -4.18 9.98 3.45
C ILE A 23 -3.96 11.48 3.17
N LEU A 24 -4.98 12.16 2.63
CA LEU A 24 -4.87 13.52 2.11
C LEU A 24 -4.23 14.55 3.07
N PRO A 25 -4.50 14.53 4.39
CA PRO A 25 -3.87 15.46 5.33
C PRO A 25 -2.36 15.31 5.47
N GLN A 26 -1.80 14.15 5.09
CA GLN A 26 -0.38 13.84 5.20
C GLN A 26 0.41 14.13 3.91
N LEU A 27 -0.28 14.42 2.81
CA LEU A 27 0.32 14.67 1.50
C LEU A 27 0.58 16.17 1.28
N GLY A 28 1.72 16.48 0.66
CA GLY A 28 2.04 17.80 0.14
C GLY A 28 1.25 18.14 -1.12
N ARG A 29 1.43 19.37 -1.59
CA ARG A 29 0.69 19.91 -2.75
C ARG A 29 0.96 19.15 -4.06
N ASP A 30 2.20 18.68 -4.23
CA ASP A 30 2.66 18.05 -5.47
C ASP A 30 2.56 16.53 -5.44
N ASP A 31 2.17 15.95 -4.28
CA ASP A 31 1.96 14.52 -4.09
C ASP A 31 0.65 14.06 -4.75
N GLU A 32 0.46 12.74 -4.85
CA GLU A 32 -0.74 12.20 -5.50
C GLU A 32 -1.22 10.88 -4.86
N ILE A 33 -2.51 10.61 -5.03
CA ILE A 33 -3.15 9.31 -4.81
C ILE A 33 -3.61 8.80 -6.17
N VAL A 34 -3.07 7.69 -6.63
CA VAL A 34 -3.46 7.00 -7.87
C VAL A 34 -4.31 5.80 -7.50
N VAL A 35 -5.60 5.89 -7.73
CA VAL A 35 -6.55 4.81 -7.47
C VAL A 35 -6.73 3.99 -8.74
N SER A 36 -6.25 2.74 -8.72
CA SER A 36 -6.46 1.75 -9.79
C SER A 36 -7.64 0.86 -9.42
N ASP A 37 -8.73 0.91 -10.18
CA ASP A 37 -9.97 0.19 -9.91
C ASP A 37 -10.13 -1.02 -10.84
N ASP A 38 -10.01 -2.23 -10.30
CA ASP A 38 -10.06 -3.48 -11.05
C ASP A 38 -11.49 -3.89 -11.48
N ASN A 39 -12.52 -3.12 -11.03
CA ASN A 39 -13.89 -3.23 -11.53
C ASN A 39 -14.46 -1.86 -11.96
N PRO A 40 -14.03 -1.30 -13.11
CA PRO A 40 -14.45 0.04 -13.55
C PRO A 40 -15.96 0.15 -13.85
N ALA A 41 -16.67 -0.97 -13.96
CA ALA A 41 -18.14 -1.00 -14.09
C ALA A 41 -18.86 -0.91 -12.73
N GLY A 42 -18.13 -1.00 -11.62
CA GLY A 42 -18.62 -0.91 -10.24
C GLY A 42 -18.91 0.52 -9.79
N LYS A 43 -19.12 0.67 -8.49
CA LYS A 43 -19.44 1.97 -7.87
C LYS A 43 -18.23 2.71 -7.32
N THR A 44 -17.07 2.06 -7.26
CA THR A 44 -15.82 2.63 -6.75
C THR A 44 -15.44 3.91 -7.51
N ARG A 45 -15.57 3.89 -8.85
CA ARG A 45 -15.30 5.03 -9.71
C ARG A 45 -16.00 6.30 -9.25
N ALA A 46 -17.31 6.23 -9.02
CA ALA A 46 -18.09 7.40 -8.61
C ALA A 46 -17.63 7.96 -7.23
N ALA A 47 -17.25 7.07 -6.32
CA ALA A 47 -16.70 7.48 -5.02
C ALA A 47 -15.35 8.21 -5.18
N VAL A 48 -14.45 7.71 -6.03
CA VAL A 48 -13.15 8.35 -6.30
C VAL A 48 -13.30 9.68 -7.04
N GLU A 49 -14.16 9.74 -8.06
CA GLU A 49 -14.44 10.96 -8.84
C GLU A 49 -15.00 12.08 -7.96
N PHE A 50 -15.77 11.73 -6.91
CA PHE A 50 -16.20 12.72 -5.91
C PHE A 50 -14.99 13.41 -5.26
N TYR A 51 -13.97 12.66 -4.81
CA TYR A 51 -12.77 13.24 -4.20
C TYR A 51 -11.92 13.98 -5.23
N SER A 52 -11.77 13.46 -6.44
CA SER A 52 -11.00 14.10 -7.52
C SER A 52 -11.56 15.47 -7.91
N ALA A 53 -12.86 15.69 -7.76
CA ALA A 53 -13.50 16.97 -8.05
C ALA A 53 -13.13 18.07 -7.02
N TYR A 54 -12.76 17.70 -5.81
CA TYR A 54 -12.39 18.62 -4.71
C TYR A 54 -10.88 18.74 -4.51
N ASP A 55 -10.14 17.67 -4.80
CA ASP A 55 -8.70 17.61 -4.58
C ASP A 55 -7.98 16.98 -5.79
N GLY A 56 -7.29 17.82 -6.54
CA GLY A 56 -6.58 17.40 -7.77
C GLY A 56 -5.42 16.42 -7.54
N ARG A 57 -5.08 16.11 -6.28
CA ARG A 57 -4.10 15.07 -5.94
C ARG A 57 -4.69 13.66 -6.07
N VAL A 58 -6.01 13.50 -6.09
CA VAL A 58 -6.69 12.21 -6.26
C VAL A 58 -6.94 11.96 -7.73
N ARG A 59 -6.43 10.85 -8.26
CA ARG A 59 -6.59 10.44 -9.67
C ARG A 59 -7.15 9.02 -9.76
N TYR A 60 -8.13 8.86 -10.64
CA TYR A 60 -8.69 7.56 -11.00
C TYR A 60 -8.01 6.99 -12.24
N VAL A 61 -7.69 5.69 -12.24
CA VAL A 61 -7.27 4.93 -13.41
C VAL A 61 -8.04 3.60 -13.45
N GLU A 62 -8.41 3.16 -14.64
CA GLU A 62 -9.03 1.85 -14.82
C GLU A 62 -7.99 0.76 -14.63
N GLY A 63 -8.32 -0.25 -13.82
CA GLY A 63 -7.52 -1.47 -13.64
C GLY A 63 -7.67 -2.41 -14.84
N THR A 64 -6.92 -3.51 -14.81
CA THR A 64 -6.89 -4.48 -15.91
C THR A 64 -7.97 -5.57 -15.81
N GLY A 65 -8.65 -5.69 -14.66
CA GLY A 65 -9.58 -6.78 -14.36
C GLY A 65 -8.89 -8.14 -14.13
N GLU A 66 -7.57 -8.12 -13.88
CA GLU A 66 -6.74 -9.34 -13.78
C GLU A 66 -6.35 -9.67 -12.33
N GLY A 67 -6.99 -9.03 -11.35
CA GLY A 67 -6.81 -9.28 -9.92
C GLY A 67 -5.75 -8.41 -9.25
N VAL A 68 -5.64 -8.58 -7.93
CA VAL A 68 -4.94 -7.67 -7.02
C VAL A 68 -3.49 -7.37 -7.43
N CYS A 69 -2.71 -8.37 -7.84
CA CYS A 69 -1.30 -8.15 -8.23
C CYS A 69 -1.19 -7.25 -9.47
N ARG A 70 -2.04 -7.49 -10.49
CA ARG A 70 -2.05 -6.67 -11.71
C ARG A 70 -2.61 -5.29 -11.45
N ASN A 71 -3.57 -5.17 -10.54
CA ASN A 71 -4.11 -3.89 -10.14
C ASN A 71 -3.07 -3.03 -9.41
N PHE A 72 -2.26 -3.62 -8.51
CA PHE A 72 -1.11 -2.91 -7.92
C PHE A 72 -0.05 -2.55 -8.97
N GLU A 73 0.28 -3.46 -9.90
CA GLU A 73 1.20 -3.14 -11.00
C GLU A 73 0.72 -1.94 -11.80
N ASN A 74 -0.57 -1.91 -12.17
CA ASN A 74 -1.18 -0.80 -12.88
C ASN A 74 -1.14 0.50 -12.07
N ALA A 75 -1.46 0.46 -10.77
CA ALA A 75 -1.36 1.62 -9.88
C ALA A 75 0.07 2.17 -9.82
N ILE A 76 1.08 1.32 -9.60
CA ILE A 76 2.50 1.68 -9.53
C ILE A 76 2.96 2.33 -10.84
N LEU A 77 2.64 1.75 -12.00
CA LEU A 77 3.02 2.27 -13.32
C LEU A 77 2.41 3.63 -13.63
N ASN A 78 1.26 3.95 -13.05
CA ASN A 78 0.58 5.24 -13.19
C ASN A 78 1.02 6.29 -12.16
N CYS A 79 1.81 5.93 -11.16
CA CYS A 79 2.42 6.84 -10.19
C CYS A 79 3.56 7.66 -10.83
N SER A 80 3.82 8.87 -10.34
CA SER A 80 4.90 9.75 -10.84
C SER A 80 5.86 10.25 -9.74
N GLY A 81 5.63 9.86 -8.47
CA GLY A 81 6.44 10.28 -7.33
C GLY A 81 7.79 9.56 -7.23
N ASP A 82 8.70 10.13 -6.45
CA ASP A 82 10.02 9.56 -6.13
C ASP A 82 9.93 8.43 -5.11
N VAL A 83 8.88 8.44 -4.28
CA VAL A 83 8.55 7.40 -3.29
C VAL A 83 7.12 6.96 -3.51
N ILE A 84 6.92 5.64 -3.56
CA ILE A 84 5.61 5.02 -3.78
C ILE A 84 5.19 4.28 -2.52
N PHE A 85 4.00 4.62 -2.02
CA PHE A 85 3.34 3.91 -0.92
C PHE A 85 2.30 2.97 -1.53
N LEU A 86 2.32 1.70 -1.17
CA LEU A 86 1.22 0.79 -1.49
C LEU A 86 0.06 0.99 -0.51
N CYS A 87 -1.15 0.85 -1.01
CA CYS A 87 -2.35 1.13 -0.23
C CYS A 87 -3.51 0.23 -0.66
N ASP A 88 -4.12 -0.45 0.30
CA ASP A 88 -5.41 -1.11 0.11
C ASP A 88 -6.55 -0.09 0.29
N GLN A 89 -7.74 -0.39 -0.22
CA GLN A 89 -8.88 0.53 -0.27
C GLN A 89 -9.63 0.71 1.05
N ASP A 90 -9.40 -0.14 2.03
CA ASP A 90 -10.27 -0.40 3.19
C ASP A 90 -9.60 -0.20 4.55
N ASP A 91 -8.36 0.28 4.58
CA ASP A 91 -7.60 0.61 5.77
C ASP A 91 -7.82 2.07 6.22
N VAL A 92 -7.15 2.48 7.31
CA VAL A 92 -7.06 3.87 7.74
C VAL A 92 -5.61 4.19 8.14
N TRP A 93 -5.00 5.20 7.51
CA TRP A 93 -3.65 5.65 7.87
C TRP A 93 -3.65 6.42 9.18
N LEU A 94 -2.68 6.12 10.05
CA LEU A 94 -2.43 6.92 11.24
C LEU A 94 -1.68 8.21 10.89
N PRO A 95 -1.84 9.31 11.65
CA PRO A 95 -1.42 10.65 11.23
C PRO A 95 0.05 10.87 10.93
N ASN A 96 0.95 10.01 11.37
CA ASN A 96 2.41 10.15 11.20
C ASN A 96 3.02 9.17 10.19
N LYS A 97 2.20 8.42 9.45
CA LYS A 97 2.70 7.37 8.55
C LYS A 97 3.68 7.92 7.52
N VAL A 98 3.30 8.98 6.82
CA VAL A 98 4.15 9.57 5.77
C VAL A 98 5.46 10.06 6.37
N GLU A 99 5.43 10.83 7.45
CA GLU A 99 6.63 11.36 8.11
C GLU A 99 7.61 10.25 8.52
N ARG A 100 7.09 9.18 9.17
CA ARG A 100 7.90 8.06 9.66
C ARG A 100 8.56 7.28 8.53
N VAL A 101 7.81 7.00 7.46
CA VAL A 101 8.30 6.28 6.29
C VAL A 101 9.32 7.13 5.53
N MET A 102 9.03 8.41 5.28
CA MET A 102 9.94 9.30 4.56
C MET A 102 11.26 9.48 5.29
N LYS A 103 11.25 9.55 6.62
CA LYS A 103 12.48 9.59 7.43
C LYS A 103 13.34 8.34 7.23
N ALA A 104 12.76 7.15 7.12
CA ALA A 104 13.50 5.92 6.83
C ALA A 104 14.09 5.92 5.42
N ILE A 105 13.33 6.39 4.43
CA ILE A 105 13.80 6.58 3.04
C ILE A 105 14.97 7.58 2.98
N GLU A 106 14.87 8.72 3.64
CA GLU A 106 15.93 9.73 3.72
C GLU A 106 17.21 9.19 4.39
N ASN A 107 17.08 8.26 5.33
CA ASN A 107 18.18 7.54 5.94
C ASN A 107 18.76 6.41 5.05
N GLY A 108 18.27 6.32 3.80
CA GLY A 108 18.83 5.45 2.75
C GLY A 108 18.19 4.08 2.67
N ALA A 109 16.96 3.88 3.16
CA ALA A 109 16.19 2.68 2.86
C ALA A 109 15.69 2.72 1.41
N ASP A 110 15.73 1.58 0.71
CA ASP A 110 15.11 1.42 -0.62
C ASP A 110 13.67 0.97 -0.49
N VAL A 111 13.38 0.13 0.50
CA VAL A 111 12.04 -0.36 0.84
C VAL A 111 11.83 -0.23 2.35
N VAL A 112 10.67 0.28 2.73
CA VAL A 112 10.23 0.40 4.12
C VAL A 112 9.01 -0.48 4.34
N LEU A 113 9.00 -1.21 5.44
CA LEU A 113 7.84 -1.92 5.95
C LEU A 113 7.54 -1.44 7.36
N HIS A 114 6.32 -1.07 7.65
CA HIS A 114 5.88 -0.69 9.00
C HIS A 114 4.86 -1.68 9.56
N ASP A 115 4.62 -1.61 10.87
CA ASP A 115 3.62 -2.43 11.56
C ASP A 115 2.18 -1.91 11.31
N ALA A 116 1.19 -2.71 11.66
CA ALA A 116 -0.23 -2.40 11.58
C ALA A 116 -0.96 -2.79 12.87
N MET A 117 -1.93 -1.99 13.29
CA MET A 117 -2.99 -2.43 14.19
C MET A 117 -4.00 -3.26 13.39
N MET A 118 -4.32 -4.46 13.86
CA MET A 118 -5.38 -5.28 13.28
C MET A 118 -6.72 -4.85 13.87
N THR A 119 -7.74 -4.70 13.04
CA THR A 119 -9.07 -4.26 13.48
C THR A 119 -10.18 -5.12 12.86
N ASP A 120 -11.35 -5.07 13.44
CA ASP A 120 -12.56 -5.61 12.81
C ASP A 120 -13.11 -4.67 11.72
N GLY A 121 -14.25 -5.02 11.12
CA GLY A 121 -14.90 -4.21 10.07
C GLY A 121 -15.33 -2.81 10.53
N GLU A 122 -15.42 -2.57 11.81
CA GLU A 122 -15.83 -1.28 12.44
C GLU A 122 -14.63 -0.52 13.05
N LEU A 123 -13.39 -0.93 12.73
CA LEU A 123 -12.13 -0.36 13.25
C LEU A 123 -11.91 -0.51 14.75
N ASN A 124 -12.60 -1.42 15.43
CA ASN A 124 -12.23 -1.80 16.79
C ASN A 124 -10.95 -2.64 16.77
N VAL A 125 -9.95 -2.27 17.57
CA VAL A 125 -8.65 -2.96 17.60
C VAL A 125 -8.83 -4.37 18.15
N THR A 126 -8.39 -5.36 17.38
CA THR A 126 -8.37 -6.79 17.75
C THR A 126 -6.98 -7.25 18.13
N ASP A 127 -5.93 -6.65 17.54
CA ASP A 127 -4.54 -6.86 17.91
C ASP A 127 -3.73 -5.58 17.66
N GLU A 128 -2.85 -5.22 18.59
CA GLU A 128 -2.07 -3.97 18.54
C GLU A 128 -0.90 -4.02 17.54
N SER A 129 -0.50 -5.22 17.06
CA SER A 129 0.70 -5.39 16.25
C SER A 129 0.65 -6.62 15.36
N PHE A 130 0.51 -6.42 14.06
CA PHE A 130 0.66 -7.47 13.05
C PHE A 130 2.05 -8.12 13.12
N PHE A 131 3.12 -7.34 13.34
CA PHE A 131 4.47 -7.88 13.42
C PHE A 131 4.62 -8.87 14.58
N SER A 132 4.03 -8.58 15.72
CA SER A 132 4.01 -9.49 16.87
C SER A 132 3.19 -10.75 16.57
N LEU A 133 1.99 -10.57 16.02
CA LEU A 133 1.07 -11.66 15.68
C LEU A 133 1.68 -12.61 14.63
N ASN A 134 2.24 -12.07 13.57
CA ASN A 134 2.87 -12.83 12.47
C ASN A 134 4.31 -13.29 12.83
N GLY A 135 4.95 -12.67 13.82
CA GLY A 135 6.36 -12.84 14.11
C GLY A 135 7.25 -12.30 13.00
N SER A 136 6.88 -11.17 12.39
CA SER A 136 7.56 -10.59 11.23
C SER A 136 8.98 -10.17 11.55
N LYS A 137 9.93 -10.51 10.67
CA LYS A 137 11.37 -10.17 10.80
C LYS A 137 12.02 -10.08 9.43
N ARG A 138 13.13 -9.34 9.37
CA ARG A 138 14.00 -9.25 8.20
C ARG A 138 14.68 -10.57 7.89
N GLY A 139 15.14 -10.72 6.66
CA GLY A 139 15.98 -11.80 6.20
C GLY A 139 15.35 -12.62 5.07
N PHE A 140 16.07 -12.75 3.95
CA PHE A 140 15.60 -13.42 2.73
C PHE A 140 15.10 -14.84 2.98
N VAL A 141 15.95 -15.71 3.60
CA VAL A 141 15.59 -17.14 3.81
C VAL A 141 14.33 -17.27 4.66
N ARG A 142 14.20 -16.45 5.70
CA ARG A 142 13.01 -16.47 6.54
C ARG A 142 11.77 -16.07 5.75
N ASN A 143 11.83 -14.96 5.02
CA ASN A 143 10.71 -14.43 4.26
C ASN A 143 10.36 -15.26 3.03
N PHE A 144 11.30 -16.04 2.52
CA PHE A 144 11.03 -17.05 1.50
C PHE A 144 10.16 -18.20 2.04
N LEU A 145 10.35 -18.58 3.32
CA LEU A 145 9.59 -19.65 3.98
C LEU A 145 8.27 -19.17 4.61
N LYS A 146 8.26 -17.93 5.13
CA LYS A 146 7.09 -17.31 5.75
C LYS A 146 7.10 -15.81 5.47
N ASN A 147 6.09 -15.32 4.73
CA ASN A 147 5.97 -13.91 4.38
C ASN A 147 5.77 -13.03 5.63
N SER A 148 6.63 -12.02 5.78
CA SER A 148 6.49 -10.96 6.79
C SER A 148 5.92 -9.67 6.21
N TYR A 149 5.77 -9.59 4.89
CA TYR A 149 5.36 -8.38 4.19
C TYR A 149 3.84 -8.31 4.08
N MET A 150 3.31 -7.12 4.28
CA MET A 150 1.92 -6.74 4.08
C MET A 150 1.93 -5.53 3.15
N GLY A 151 1.25 -5.61 2.02
CA GLY A 151 1.30 -4.61 0.95
C GLY A 151 0.98 -3.20 1.45
N CYS A 152 -0.14 -3.02 2.14
CA CYS A 152 -0.58 -1.72 2.68
C CYS A 152 0.36 -1.10 3.73
N CYS A 153 1.33 -1.89 4.24
CA CYS A 153 2.38 -1.43 5.14
C CYS A 153 3.70 -1.09 4.43
N MET A 154 3.74 -1.16 3.09
CA MET A 154 4.98 -1.04 2.31
C MET A 154 5.07 0.29 1.58
N ALA A 155 6.30 0.83 1.53
CA ALA A 155 6.68 1.92 0.63
C ALA A 155 8.07 1.67 0.07
N PHE A 156 8.36 2.21 -1.12
CA PHE A 156 9.67 2.04 -1.77
C PHE A 156 10.05 3.25 -2.61
N ARG A 157 11.35 3.39 -2.84
CA ARG A 157 11.89 4.38 -3.76
C ARG A 157 11.61 4.00 -5.20
N ARG A 158 11.25 4.96 -6.03
CA ARG A 158 11.02 4.76 -7.48
C ARG A 158 12.23 4.14 -8.18
N ASP A 159 13.44 4.55 -7.84
CA ASP A 159 14.67 4.03 -8.45
C ASP A 159 14.95 2.56 -8.08
N PHE A 160 14.27 2.01 -7.08
CA PHE A 160 14.31 0.58 -6.75
C PHE A 160 13.28 -0.25 -7.53
N GLU A 161 12.24 0.36 -8.13
CA GLU A 161 11.18 -0.31 -8.90
C GLU A 161 11.71 -1.31 -9.95
N PRO A 162 12.78 -1.00 -10.74
CA PRO A 162 13.31 -1.93 -11.73
C PRO A 162 13.84 -3.25 -11.15
N ALA A 163 14.04 -3.34 -9.85
CA ALA A 163 14.48 -4.56 -9.20
C ALA A 163 13.40 -5.66 -9.15
N PHE A 164 12.12 -5.27 -9.22
CA PHE A 164 10.99 -6.19 -9.10
C PHE A 164 9.94 -6.04 -10.22
N MET A 165 9.98 -4.98 -11.03
CA MET A 165 9.07 -4.76 -12.17
C MET A 165 9.70 -5.23 -13.49
N PRO A 166 8.90 -5.71 -14.46
CA PRO A 166 7.47 -6.01 -14.37
C PRO A 166 7.20 -7.22 -13.48
N PHE A 167 5.99 -7.33 -12.95
CA PHE A 167 5.61 -8.50 -12.15
C PHE A 167 5.56 -9.78 -13.01
N PRO A 168 6.01 -10.93 -12.47
CA PRO A 168 5.84 -12.22 -13.14
C PRO A 168 4.36 -12.52 -13.46
N LYS A 169 4.09 -13.24 -14.56
CA LYS A 169 2.71 -13.53 -15.00
C LYS A 169 1.88 -14.27 -13.97
N ASN A 170 2.46 -15.21 -13.23
CA ASN A 170 1.77 -16.04 -12.25
C ASN A 170 2.25 -15.68 -10.83
N LEU A 171 2.23 -14.40 -10.50
CA LEU A 171 2.63 -13.92 -9.19
C LEU A 171 1.56 -14.27 -8.14
N ALA A 172 1.97 -14.94 -7.07
CA ALA A 172 1.07 -15.30 -5.98
C ALA A 172 0.64 -14.06 -5.17
N MET A 173 1.61 -13.24 -4.74
CA MET A 173 1.38 -12.02 -3.96
C MET A 173 2.44 -10.97 -4.28
N HIS A 174 2.00 -9.74 -4.58
CA HIS A 174 2.87 -8.63 -4.98
C HIS A 174 3.80 -8.18 -3.86
N ASP A 175 3.30 -8.10 -2.63
CA ASP A 175 4.06 -7.69 -1.44
C ASP A 175 5.20 -8.64 -1.12
N TRP A 176 4.92 -9.94 -1.17
CA TRP A 176 5.93 -10.97 -0.98
C TRP A 176 7.03 -10.89 -2.05
N TRP A 177 6.65 -10.71 -3.31
CA TRP A 177 7.60 -10.55 -4.41
C TRP A 177 8.49 -9.32 -4.27
N ILE A 178 7.90 -8.16 -3.98
CA ILE A 178 8.65 -6.92 -3.74
C ILE A 178 9.60 -7.12 -2.55
N GLY A 179 9.11 -7.65 -1.45
CA GLY A 179 9.88 -7.89 -0.23
C GLY A 179 11.07 -8.82 -0.44
N LEU A 180 10.89 -9.94 -1.15
CA LEU A 180 12.00 -10.86 -1.46
C LEU A 180 13.07 -10.21 -2.35
N ASN A 181 12.66 -9.43 -3.37
CA ASN A 181 13.62 -8.67 -4.19
C ASN A 181 14.34 -7.60 -3.36
N ALA A 182 13.64 -6.95 -2.43
CA ALA A 182 14.23 -5.96 -1.56
C ALA A 182 15.30 -6.55 -0.61
N GLU A 183 15.04 -7.72 -0.05
CA GLU A 183 16.04 -8.44 0.79
C GLU A 183 17.28 -8.87 0.02
N LEU A 184 17.14 -9.14 -1.30
CA LEU A 184 18.26 -9.59 -2.14
C LEU A 184 19.08 -8.44 -2.75
N LYS A 185 18.44 -7.32 -3.09
CA LYS A 185 19.00 -6.30 -3.97
C LYS A 185 19.05 -4.92 -3.34
N GLY A 186 18.31 -4.70 -2.25
CA GLY A 186 18.12 -3.39 -1.65
C GLY A 186 18.37 -3.36 -0.14
N LYS A 187 18.15 -2.19 0.44
CA LYS A 187 18.17 -1.95 1.88
C LYS A 187 16.74 -1.86 2.40
N VAL A 188 16.30 -2.88 3.13
CA VAL A 188 14.98 -2.91 3.77
C VAL A 188 15.07 -2.31 5.17
N GLU A 189 14.10 -1.47 5.53
CA GLU A 189 13.92 -0.95 6.90
C GLU A 189 12.57 -1.37 7.47
N PHE A 190 12.56 -1.92 8.69
CA PHE A 190 11.35 -2.27 9.43
C PHE A 190 11.08 -1.24 10.51
N ILE A 191 9.93 -0.56 10.45
CA ILE A 191 9.45 0.36 11.49
C ILE A 191 8.50 -0.43 12.39
N TYR A 192 8.93 -0.73 13.61
CA TYR A 192 8.15 -1.47 14.62
C TYR A 192 7.14 -0.56 15.33
N GLU A 193 6.43 0.23 14.57
CA GLU A 193 5.39 1.15 15.00
C GLU A 193 4.19 0.95 14.07
N PRO A 194 2.99 0.68 14.59
CA PRO A 194 1.79 0.62 13.78
C PRO A 194 1.50 2.00 13.17
N LEU A 195 1.39 2.05 11.85
CA LEU A 195 1.13 3.30 11.12
C LEU A 195 -0.17 3.24 10.30
N ILE A 196 -0.91 2.12 10.41
CA ILE A 196 -2.27 1.96 9.90
C ILE A 196 -3.14 1.19 10.88
N LYS A 197 -4.45 1.36 10.74
CA LYS A 197 -5.45 0.40 11.17
C LYS A 197 -5.81 -0.46 9.98
N HIS A 198 -5.43 -1.74 10.02
CA HIS A 198 -5.77 -2.70 8.98
C HIS A 198 -7.11 -3.33 9.27
N ARG A 199 -8.07 -3.12 8.36
CA ARG A 199 -9.46 -3.57 8.53
C ARG A 199 -9.63 -5.01 8.05
N CYS A 200 -10.04 -5.90 8.97
CA CYS A 200 -10.37 -7.28 8.66
C CYS A 200 -11.89 -7.43 8.48
N HIS A 201 -12.30 -7.87 7.31
CA HIS A 201 -13.70 -8.17 6.98
C HIS A 201 -13.78 -9.32 5.97
N GLY A 202 -14.97 -9.89 5.75
CA GLY A 202 -15.13 -11.07 4.90
C GLY A 202 -14.83 -10.88 3.40
N GLY A 203 -14.42 -9.68 2.97
CA GLY A 203 -14.04 -9.35 1.59
C GLY A 203 -12.54 -9.16 1.37
N ASN A 204 -11.69 -9.28 2.41
CA ASN A 204 -10.24 -9.19 2.24
C ASN A 204 -9.72 -10.34 1.36
N VAL A 205 -8.71 -10.07 0.51
CA VAL A 205 -8.08 -11.09 -0.36
C VAL A 205 -7.26 -12.08 0.46
N THR A 206 -6.69 -11.63 1.57
CA THR A 206 -5.96 -12.45 2.53
C THR A 206 -6.57 -12.24 3.91
N GLY A 207 -7.27 -13.23 4.40
CA GLY A 207 -7.87 -13.28 5.73
C GLY A 207 -7.26 -14.38 6.55
#